data_94c89250847809b8681d3617e6f2b538
#
_entry.id   94c89250847809b8681d3617e6f2b538
#
_cell.length_a   1.000
_cell.length_b   1.000
_cell.length_c   1.000
_cell.angle_alpha   90.00
_cell.angle_beta   90.00
_cell.angle_gamma   90.00
#
_symmetry.space_group_name_H-M   'P 1'
#
loop_
_entity.id
_entity.type
_entity.pdbx_description
1 polymer ?
#
loop_
_entity_poly.entity_id
_entity_poly.type
_entity_poly.pdbx_seq_one_letter_code
_entity_poly.pdbx_strand_id
1 'polypeptide(L)'
;MSSAARIVPTVLPASLLMALSACGGGGNTSPPSPAPPPAATGPVIPNGAPQVAGERRDKRVLVGEYFSLDAVAFAPRIVDPDGDVLRYQVVLRGAPGLAVAGTQVSGVFSTAGAVEVRVTGTDPDGASAESLFVIAAPAAPPGAPALPATPFLYADEGLALPDDFRNSSEFRIPLWDTQPPGNRTTDAGAALGRVLFHDRRLSITNTLACASCHQREHGFASPERFNTGAIGVPLARNAMALVNARYNAHGSWFADLRVLSIQDAAREALTKPEELGNTLPDLEAKLLATSFYAPLFDAAFGSPEITAGRILRALEQYVQALISYRSRYDAACDTVGGVAKDCAARLTQQEERGRQIFTDSSTHFACVHCHSLPSGSNVWFANNGIDAQFTDVGAGHGQFRPASLRNIALTAPYMHDGRFATLREVIDHYDHDVRASADLDPLLRDSNGNPVRLDLPESDKLALEAFLRTLTDHAMLSDPKFSDPF
;
A
#
# COMPACT_ATOMS: atom_id res chain seq x y z
N MET A 1 26.98 -30.98 -31.91
CA MET A 1 26.27 -31.98 -32.70
C MET A 1 24.80 -31.61 -32.61
N SER A 2 24.34 -30.88 -33.57
CA SER A 2 23.36 -31.24 -34.64
C SER A 2 21.94 -31.35 -34.09
N SER A 3 20.89 -30.73 -34.55
CA SER A 3 20.60 -30.12 -35.86
C SER A 3 19.28 -29.32 -35.73
N ALA A 4 19.23 -28.25 -36.47
CA ALA A 4 18.03 -27.44 -36.65
C ALA A 4 17.09 -28.06 -37.69
N ALA A 5 15.79 -27.86 -37.60
CA ALA A 5 14.85 -28.05 -38.70
C ALA A 5 13.89 -26.86 -38.80
N ARG A 6 14.01 -26.15 -39.93
CA ARG A 6 13.07 -25.13 -40.43
C ARG A 6 11.94 -25.84 -41.16
N ILE A 7 10.72 -25.31 -41.06
CA ILE A 7 9.61 -25.61 -41.97
C ILE A 7 9.07 -24.31 -42.53
N VAL A 8 9.03 -24.25 -43.85
CA VAL A 8 8.59 -23.16 -44.75
C VAL A 8 7.14 -23.43 -45.16
N PRO A 9 6.30 -22.41 -45.39
CA PRO A 9 4.91 -22.60 -45.83
C PRO A 9 4.74 -22.77 -47.32
N THR A 10 3.77 -23.60 -47.68
CA THR A 10 3.39 -23.87 -49.09
C THR A 10 2.11 -23.10 -49.44
N VAL A 11 2.20 -22.36 -50.55
CA VAL A 11 1.11 -21.71 -51.27
C VAL A 11 0.61 -22.68 -52.36
N LEU A 12 -0.70 -22.76 -52.60
CA LEU A 12 -1.26 -23.32 -53.83
C LEU A 12 -2.59 -22.63 -54.23
N PRO A 13 -2.93 -22.65 -55.53
CA PRO A 13 -3.62 -21.55 -56.21
C PRO A 13 -5.09 -21.82 -56.59
N ALA A 14 -5.70 -20.77 -57.13
CA ALA A 14 -7.04 -20.67 -57.66
C ALA A 14 -7.33 -21.62 -58.86
N SER A 15 -8.57 -22.04 -58.98
CA SER A 15 -9.10 -22.61 -60.20
C SER A 15 -10.47 -22.02 -60.59
N LEU A 16 -10.47 -21.54 -61.79
CA LEU A 16 -11.51 -20.96 -62.64
C LEU A 16 -12.45 -22.06 -63.16
N LEU A 17 -13.78 -21.84 -63.21
CA LEU A 17 -14.67 -22.56 -64.09
C LEU A 17 -15.76 -21.62 -64.64
N MET A 18 -15.72 -21.46 -65.95
CA MET A 18 -16.78 -20.91 -66.87
C MET A 18 -17.84 -21.97 -67.13
N ALA A 19 -19.07 -21.54 -67.32
CA ALA A 19 -20.00 -22.20 -68.23
C ALA A 19 -21.08 -21.21 -68.71
N LEU A 20 -21.32 -21.30 -70.03
CA LEU A 20 -22.09 -20.44 -70.90
C LEU A 20 -23.57 -20.82 -71.03
N SER A 21 -24.35 -19.81 -71.42
CA SER A 21 -25.46 -19.79 -72.42
C SER A 21 -26.87 -20.22 -72.02
N ALA A 22 -27.85 -19.38 -72.28
CA ALA A 22 -28.55 -19.23 -73.58
C ALA A 22 -29.72 -18.22 -73.50
N CYS A 23 -30.01 -17.66 -74.63
CA CYS A 23 -30.93 -16.61 -75.04
C CYS A 23 -32.42 -16.82 -74.82
N GLY A 24 -33.18 -15.71 -74.78
CA GLY A 24 -34.56 -15.63 -75.26
C GLY A 24 -35.41 -14.45 -74.78
N GLY A 25 -35.71 -13.50 -75.67
CA GLY A 25 -36.98 -12.85 -75.79
C GLY A 25 -37.21 -11.46 -75.22
N GLY A 26 -37.42 -10.52 -76.08
CA GLY A 26 -37.54 -9.10 -76.01
C GLY A 26 -38.73 -8.50 -75.22
N GLY A 27 -38.52 -7.24 -74.80
CA GLY A 27 -39.50 -6.31 -74.29
C GLY A 27 -38.81 -4.99 -74.01
N ASN A 28 -39.02 -3.99 -74.89
CA ASN A 28 -38.53 -2.62 -74.72
C ASN A 28 -39.20 -1.92 -73.55
N THR A 29 -38.48 -1.72 -72.46
CA THR A 29 -38.77 -0.65 -71.49
C THR A 29 -37.43 -0.10 -71.02
N SER A 30 -37.17 1.20 -71.19
CA SER A 30 -35.99 1.86 -70.77
C SER A 30 -35.80 1.68 -69.25
N PRO A 31 -34.61 1.25 -68.79
CA PRO A 31 -34.36 1.12 -67.38
C PRO A 31 -34.27 2.50 -66.68
N PRO A 32 -34.74 2.63 -65.46
CA PRO A 32 -34.53 3.84 -64.64
C PRO A 32 -33.01 4.01 -64.43
N SER A 33 -32.57 5.25 -64.42
CA SER A 33 -31.20 5.64 -64.15
C SER A 33 -30.69 5.00 -62.84
N PRO A 34 -29.51 4.39 -62.83
CA PRO A 34 -28.97 3.80 -61.60
C PRO A 34 -28.85 4.87 -60.55
N ALA A 35 -29.31 4.56 -59.33
CA ALA A 35 -29.07 5.40 -58.15
C ALA A 35 -27.54 5.61 -57.97
N PRO A 36 -27.08 6.79 -57.56
CA PRO A 36 -25.67 7.01 -57.30
C PRO A 36 -25.19 5.99 -56.25
N PRO A 37 -23.99 5.42 -56.41
CA PRO A 37 -23.42 4.50 -55.42
C PRO A 37 -23.40 5.21 -54.05
N PRO A 38 -23.69 4.49 -52.98
CA PRO A 38 -23.51 5.04 -51.62
C PRO A 38 -22.07 5.57 -51.52
N ALA A 39 -21.92 6.76 -51.00
CA ALA A 39 -20.62 7.35 -50.74
C ALA A 39 -19.78 6.30 -50.02
N ALA A 40 -18.61 5.99 -50.56
CA ALA A 40 -17.69 5.09 -49.90
C ALA A 40 -17.34 5.70 -48.54
N THR A 41 -17.87 5.11 -47.49
CA THR A 41 -17.38 5.39 -46.16
C THR A 41 -15.94 4.90 -46.14
N GLY A 42 -14.99 5.83 -46.13
CA GLY A 42 -13.58 5.51 -45.92
C GLY A 42 -13.47 4.66 -44.63
N PRO A 43 -12.39 3.91 -44.47
CA PRO A 43 -12.17 3.14 -43.28
C PRO A 43 -12.33 4.09 -42.06
N VAL A 44 -13.30 3.78 -41.20
CA VAL A 44 -13.40 4.46 -39.90
C VAL A 44 -12.14 4.09 -39.16
N ILE A 45 -11.23 5.03 -39.03
CA ILE A 45 -10.06 4.90 -38.15
C ILE A 45 -10.67 4.87 -36.72
N PRO A 46 -10.42 3.82 -35.95
CA PRO A 46 -10.92 3.80 -34.57
C PRO A 46 -10.35 4.99 -33.79
N ASN A 47 -11.19 5.74 -33.09
CA ASN A 47 -10.74 6.84 -32.23
C ASN A 47 -9.78 6.32 -31.15
N GLY A 48 -8.58 6.87 -31.09
CA GLY A 48 -7.58 6.57 -30.08
C GLY A 48 -7.77 7.48 -28.86
N ALA A 49 -7.98 6.89 -27.69
CA ALA A 49 -8.14 7.70 -26.47
C ALA A 49 -6.92 8.56 -26.18
N PRO A 50 -7.10 9.81 -25.66
CA PRO A 50 -6.00 10.67 -25.25
C PRO A 50 -5.06 9.97 -24.25
N GLN A 51 -3.77 10.32 -24.23
CA GLN A 51 -2.74 9.72 -23.41
C GLN A 51 -1.89 10.78 -22.72
N VAL A 52 -1.44 10.50 -21.50
CA VAL A 52 -0.53 11.38 -20.76
C VAL A 52 0.91 11.11 -21.21
N ALA A 53 1.60 12.15 -21.64
CA ALA A 53 3.00 12.12 -22.04
C ALA A 53 3.86 12.97 -21.11
N GLY A 54 4.92 12.38 -20.60
CA GLY A 54 5.88 13.05 -19.69
C GLY A 54 5.69 12.69 -18.23
N GLU A 55 6.67 13.10 -17.44
CA GLU A 55 6.68 12.86 -15.99
C GLU A 55 5.97 13.96 -15.22
N ARG A 56 5.41 13.62 -14.06
CA ARG A 56 4.84 14.57 -13.12
C ARG A 56 5.91 15.54 -12.64
N ARG A 57 5.58 16.86 -12.69
CA ARG A 57 6.37 17.94 -12.11
C ARG A 57 5.48 18.72 -11.16
N ASP A 58 5.97 18.98 -9.95
CA ASP A 58 5.21 19.72 -8.95
C ASP A 58 5.64 21.19 -8.87
N LYS A 59 4.72 22.06 -8.51
CA LYS A 59 4.97 23.49 -8.36
C LYS A 59 5.16 23.85 -6.89
N ARG A 60 6.28 24.50 -6.56
CA ARG A 60 6.49 25.11 -5.24
C ARG A 60 6.21 26.59 -5.30
N VAL A 61 5.52 27.10 -4.27
CA VAL A 61 5.21 28.50 -4.04
C VAL A 61 5.54 28.87 -2.60
N LEU A 62 5.60 30.15 -2.25
CA LEU A 62 5.87 30.56 -0.89
C LEU A 62 4.55 30.81 -0.13
N VAL A 63 4.56 30.54 1.17
CA VAL A 63 3.46 30.89 2.07
C VAL A 63 3.29 32.41 2.07
N GLY A 64 2.07 32.90 1.90
CA GLY A 64 1.75 34.34 1.88
C GLY A 64 1.93 35.01 0.52
N GLU A 65 2.52 34.37 -0.48
CA GLU A 65 2.67 34.93 -1.82
C GLU A 65 1.53 34.53 -2.76
N TYR A 66 1.03 35.51 -3.54
CA TYR A 66 0.07 35.25 -4.61
C TYR A 66 0.77 34.62 -5.82
N PHE A 67 0.15 33.59 -6.39
CA PHE A 67 0.60 32.99 -7.65
C PHE A 67 -0.57 32.81 -8.62
N SER A 68 -0.23 32.71 -9.90
CA SER A 68 -1.13 32.29 -10.98
C SER A 68 -0.40 31.37 -11.93
N LEU A 69 -1.06 30.27 -12.36
CA LEU A 69 -0.47 29.20 -13.16
C LEU A 69 -1.51 28.65 -14.14
N ASP A 70 -1.15 28.51 -15.42
CA ASP A 70 -1.93 27.74 -16.38
C ASP A 70 -1.69 26.24 -16.12
N ALA A 71 -2.72 25.55 -15.64
CA ALA A 71 -2.62 24.14 -15.25
C ALA A 71 -2.37 23.22 -16.43
N VAL A 72 -2.97 23.51 -17.60
CA VAL A 72 -2.80 22.70 -18.82
C VAL A 72 -1.38 22.84 -19.37
N ALA A 73 -0.83 24.04 -19.35
CA ALA A 73 0.55 24.27 -19.81
C ALA A 73 1.60 23.70 -18.85
N PHE A 74 1.28 23.59 -17.57
CA PHE A 74 2.22 23.10 -16.54
C PHE A 74 2.16 21.58 -16.35
N ALA A 75 0.99 20.97 -16.39
CA ALA A 75 0.81 19.52 -16.19
C ALA A 75 1.58 18.69 -17.24
N PRO A 76 1.88 17.41 -16.96
CA PRO A 76 2.28 16.48 -18.02
C PRO A 76 1.28 16.54 -19.19
N ARG A 77 1.82 16.64 -20.39
CA ARG A 77 1.02 16.90 -21.59
C ARG A 77 0.04 15.75 -21.86
N ILE A 78 -1.23 16.09 -22.13
CA ILE A 78 -2.19 15.15 -22.65
C ILE A 78 -2.14 15.26 -24.18
N VAL A 79 -1.91 14.13 -24.86
CA VAL A 79 -1.75 14.05 -26.33
C VAL A 79 -2.82 13.12 -26.87
N ASP A 80 -3.52 13.58 -27.87
CA ASP A 80 -4.44 12.74 -28.63
C ASP A 80 -3.70 12.04 -29.78
N PRO A 81 -3.80 10.70 -29.92
CA PRO A 81 -3.13 9.96 -30.96
C PRO A 81 -3.60 10.31 -32.38
N ASP A 82 -4.84 10.74 -32.52
CA ASP A 82 -5.46 11.08 -33.82
C ASP A 82 -5.33 12.58 -34.12
N GLY A 83 -4.80 13.34 -33.16
CA GLY A 83 -4.58 14.78 -33.29
C GLY A 83 -5.82 15.63 -33.02
N ASP A 84 -6.81 15.08 -32.33
CA ASP A 84 -8.03 15.78 -31.99
C ASP A 84 -7.80 16.95 -31.02
N VAL A 85 -8.64 17.95 -31.12
CA VAL A 85 -8.61 19.11 -30.21
C VAL A 85 -9.29 18.75 -28.90
N LEU A 86 -8.50 18.65 -27.83
CA LEU A 86 -8.98 18.30 -26.50
C LEU A 86 -9.68 19.46 -25.81
N ARG A 87 -10.77 19.14 -25.10
CA ARG A 87 -11.41 20.04 -24.14
C ARG A 87 -10.84 19.75 -22.76
N TYR A 88 -10.42 20.81 -22.06
CA TYR A 88 -9.79 20.67 -20.75
C TYR A 88 -10.70 21.06 -19.61
N GLN A 89 -10.67 20.25 -18.53
CA GLN A 89 -11.25 20.57 -17.24
C GLN A 89 -10.15 20.53 -16.19
N VAL A 90 -10.16 21.49 -15.25
CA VAL A 90 -9.22 21.56 -14.13
C VAL A 90 -10.00 21.46 -12.83
N VAL A 91 -9.59 20.54 -11.95
CA VAL A 91 -10.19 20.32 -10.63
C VAL A 91 -9.10 20.38 -9.58
N LEU A 92 -9.38 21.04 -8.45
CA LEU A 92 -8.50 21.07 -7.28
C LEU A 92 -9.01 20.09 -6.23
N ARG A 93 -8.08 19.37 -5.61
CA ARG A 93 -8.36 18.50 -4.48
C ARG A 93 -7.39 18.82 -3.35
N GLY A 94 -7.90 19.17 -2.18
CA GLY A 94 -7.10 19.51 -1.00
C GLY A 94 -7.36 20.92 -0.50
N ALA A 95 -6.31 21.56 0.03
CA ALA A 95 -6.38 22.78 0.81
C ALA A 95 -7.21 23.91 0.17
N PRO A 96 -8.07 24.57 0.95
CA PRO A 96 -8.86 25.72 0.50
C PRO A 96 -7.98 26.95 0.27
N GLY A 97 -8.47 27.89 -0.54
CA GLY A 97 -7.84 29.21 -0.76
C GLY A 97 -7.31 29.43 -2.16
N LEU A 98 -7.40 28.43 -3.06
CA LEU A 98 -7.08 28.58 -4.47
C LEU A 98 -8.36 28.60 -5.31
N ALA A 99 -8.31 29.35 -6.40
CA ALA A 99 -9.40 29.48 -7.36
C ALA A 99 -9.00 28.90 -8.72
N VAL A 100 -9.99 28.36 -9.45
CA VAL A 100 -9.84 27.92 -10.84
C VAL A 100 -10.72 28.83 -11.72
N ALA A 101 -10.12 29.36 -12.77
CA ALA A 101 -10.81 30.11 -13.80
C ALA A 101 -10.37 29.62 -15.19
N GLY A 102 -11.20 28.80 -15.82
CA GLY A 102 -10.81 28.07 -17.03
C GLY A 102 -9.66 27.09 -16.73
N THR A 103 -8.49 27.31 -17.35
CA THR A 103 -7.27 26.52 -17.08
C THR A 103 -6.33 27.17 -16.04
N GLN A 104 -6.65 28.39 -15.58
CA GLN A 104 -5.82 29.12 -14.62
C GLN A 104 -6.14 28.69 -13.18
N VAL A 105 -5.09 28.34 -12.43
CA VAL A 105 -5.13 28.12 -10.98
C VAL A 105 -4.39 29.28 -10.32
N SER A 106 -5.03 29.93 -9.34
CA SER A 106 -4.42 31.07 -8.67
C SER A 106 -4.86 31.20 -7.21
N GLY A 107 -4.10 31.94 -6.42
CA GLY A 107 -4.43 32.28 -5.03
C GLY A 107 -3.21 32.42 -4.14
N VAL A 108 -3.42 32.22 -2.83
CA VAL A 108 -2.42 32.33 -1.77
C VAL A 108 -2.57 31.17 -0.80
N PHE A 109 -1.49 30.52 -0.45
CA PHE A 109 -1.45 29.64 0.72
C PHE A 109 -1.19 30.48 1.98
N SER A 110 -2.15 30.60 2.86
CA SER A 110 -1.98 31.32 4.14
C SER A 110 -1.08 30.58 5.15
N THR A 111 -0.96 29.26 5.00
CA THR A 111 -0.12 28.37 5.81
C THR A 111 0.55 27.32 4.93
N ALA A 112 1.51 26.61 5.46
CA ALA A 112 2.08 25.44 4.77
C ALA A 112 1.00 24.44 4.41
N GLY A 113 1.02 23.98 3.15
CA GLY A 113 0.01 23.06 2.63
C GLY A 113 0.28 22.70 1.18
N ALA A 114 -0.59 21.88 0.62
CA ALA A 114 -0.54 21.50 -0.79
C ALA A 114 -1.94 21.24 -1.35
N VAL A 115 -2.05 21.34 -2.67
CA VAL A 115 -3.27 21.01 -3.42
C VAL A 115 -2.90 20.14 -4.61
N GLU A 116 -3.68 19.10 -4.86
CA GLU A 116 -3.61 18.31 -6.09
C GLU A 116 -4.39 19.03 -7.18
N VAL A 117 -3.78 19.18 -8.33
CA VAL A 117 -4.41 19.75 -9.53
C VAL A 117 -4.59 18.62 -10.53
N ARG A 118 -5.83 18.34 -10.90
CA ARG A 118 -6.20 17.36 -11.92
C ARG A 118 -6.60 18.09 -13.19
N VAL A 119 -5.98 17.69 -14.30
CA VAL A 119 -6.27 18.21 -15.62
C VAL A 119 -6.82 17.05 -16.45
N THR A 120 -8.09 17.12 -16.83
CA THR A 120 -8.70 16.11 -17.70
C THR A 120 -8.80 16.69 -19.10
N GLY A 121 -8.24 16.02 -20.09
CA GLY A 121 -8.41 16.32 -21.51
C GLY A 121 -9.37 15.30 -22.14
N THR A 122 -10.44 15.79 -22.77
CA THR A 122 -11.46 14.97 -23.41
C THR A 122 -11.51 15.28 -24.89
N ASP A 123 -11.50 14.26 -25.74
CA ASP A 123 -11.65 14.36 -27.19
C ASP A 123 -13.11 14.62 -27.59
N PRO A 124 -13.39 14.89 -28.89
CA PRO A 124 -14.76 15.11 -29.36
C PRO A 124 -15.69 13.91 -29.22
N ASP A 125 -15.16 12.68 -29.19
CA ASP A 125 -15.91 11.44 -29.08
C ASP A 125 -16.17 11.02 -27.63
N GLY A 126 -15.59 11.76 -26.64
CA GLY A 126 -15.82 11.60 -25.21
C GLY A 126 -14.81 10.72 -24.49
N ALA A 127 -13.79 10.20 -25.17
CA ALA A 127 -12.67 9.55 -24.49
C ALA A 127 -11.79 10.58 -23.78
N SER A 128 -11.19 10.23 -22.65
CA SER A 128 -10.44 11.19 -21.85
C SER A 128 -9.21 10.59 -21.18
N ALA A 129 -8.24 11.46 -20.90
CA ALA A 129 -7.09 11.15 -20.06
C ALA A 129 -6.97 12.20 -18.94
N GLU A 130 -6.42 11.77 -17.81
CA GLU A 130 -6.20 12.61 -16.64
C GLU A 130 -4.70 12.75 -16.37
N SER A 131 -4.24 13.98 -16.26
CA SER A 131 -2.90 14.35 -15.82
C SER A 131 -2.97 15.08 -14.50
N LEU A 132 -2.00 14.86 -13.61
CA LEU A 132 -1.99 15.47 -12.28
C LEU A 132 -0.63 16.04 -11.90
N PHE A 133 -0.66 17.07 -11.05
CA PHE A 133 0.51 17.62 -10.35
C PHE A 133 0.07 18.21 -9.01
N VAL A 134 1.04 18.54 -8.16
CA VAL A 134 0.79 19.19 -6.87
C VAL A 134 1.34 20.60 -6.87
N ILE A 135 0.58 21.56 -6.32
CA ILE A 135 1.08 22.87 -5.94
C ILE A 135 1.24 22.86 -4.42
N ALA A 136 2.45 23.14 -3.93
CA ALA A 136 2.78 23.09 -2.51
C ALA A 136 3.45 24.37 -2.03
N ALA A 137 3.05 24.81 -0.83
CA ALA A 137 3.74 25.82 -0.04
C ALA A 137 4.37 25.11 1.19
N PRO A 138 5.64 24.69 1.13
CA PRO A 138 6.24 23.91 2.19
C PRO A 138 6.56 24.75 3.43
N ALA A 139 6.48 24.13 4.62
CA ALA A 139 7.00 24.70 5.86
C ALA A 139 8.55 24.70 5.84
N ALA A 140 9.14 25.45 6.77
CA ALA A 140 10.57 25.36 7.01
C ALA A 140 10.96 23.89 7.36
N PRO A 141 12.07 23.36 6.82
CA PRO A 141 12.48 22.02 7.10
C PRO A 141 12.95 21.86 8.56
N PRO A 142 12.86 20.65 9.16
CA PRO A 142 13.38 20.37 10.50
C PRO A 142 14.92 20.55 10.56
N GLY A 143 15.46 20.63 11.77
CA GLY A 143 16.91 20.69 12.02
C GLY A 143 17.66 19.40 11.65
N ALA A 144 18.88 19.25 12.15
CA ALA A 144 19.66 18.01 12.06
C ALA A 144 19.19 16.98 13.12
N PRO A 145 19.27 15.67 12.83
CA PRO A 145 18.91 14.65 13.81
C PRO A 145 19.96 14.54 14.93
N ALA A 146 19.49 14.26 16.14
CA ALA A 146 20.33 13.87 17.26
C ALA A 146 20.64 12.36 17.16
N LEU A 147 21.86 12.01 16.80
CA LEU A 147 22.31 10.63 16.69
C LEU A 147 23.11 10.20 17.92
N PRO A 148 22.99 8.94 18.39
CA PRO A 148 23.76 8.45 19.52
C PRO A 148 25.24 8.34 19.16
N ALA A 149 26.12 8.57 20.15
CA ALA A 149 27.57 8.41 19.96
C ALA A 149 27.96 6.95 19.64
N THR A 150 27.25 5.98 20.22
CA THR A 150 27.39 4.55 19.87
C THR A 150 26.19 4.14 19.01
N PRO A 151 26.42 3.63 17.80
CA PRO A 151 25.34 3.18 16.92
C PRO A 151 24.44 2.15 17.60
N PHE A 152 23.14 2.23 17.35
CA PHE A 152 22.18 1.18 17.76
C PHE A 152 22.39 -0.08 16.92
N LEU A 153 22.12 -1.23 17.52
CA LEU A 153 22.14 -2.53 16.85
C LEU A 153 20.76 -2.87 16.27
N TYR A 154 20.71 -3.06 14.97
CA TYR A 154 19.52 -3.44 14.21
C TYR A 154 19.69 -4.74 13.46
N ALA A 155 20.94 -5.09 13.09
CA ALA A 155 21.25 -6.32 12.40
C ALA A 155 20.99 -7.54 13.29
N ASP A 156 20.60 -8.67 12.69
CA ASP A 156 20.20 -9.88 13.39
C ASP A 156 21.27 -10.44 14.33
N GLU A 157 22.53 -10.26 13.96
CA GLU A 157 23.69 -10.70 14.75
C GLU A 157 23.77 -9.98 16.10
N GLY A 158 23.27 -8.75 16.17
CA GLY A 158 23.24 -7.92 17.38
C GLY A 158 21.96 -8.12 18.22
N LEU A 159 20.98 -8.88 17.73
CA LEU A 159 19.68 -9.06 18.40
C LEU A 159 19.60 -10.44 19.10
N ALA A 160 19.04 -10.47 20.30
CA ALA A 160 18.74 -11.71 21.02
C ALA A 160 17.37 -12.25 20.57
N LEU A 161 17.22 -12.52 19.27
CA LEU A 161 15.99 -13.08 18.73
C LEU A 161 15.75 -14.49 19.28
N PRO A 162 14.53 -14.86 19.69
CA PRO A 162 14.18 -16.25 20.03
C PRO A 162 14.42 -17.23 18.89
N ASP A 163 14.55 -18.50 19.21
CA ASP A 163 14.79 -19.56 18.22
C ASP A 163 13.68 -19.60 17.17
N ASP A 164 12.43 -19.35 17.56
CA ASP A 164 11.27 -19.31 16.66
C ASP A 164 11.40 -18.22 15.57
N PHE A 165 12.17 -17.16 15.81
CA PHE A 165 12.48 -16.11 14.83
C PHE A 165 13.73 -16.42 13.98
N ARG A 166 14.59 -17.36 14.40
CA ARG A 166 15.87 -17.68 13.72
C ARG A 166 15.84 -19.00 12.97
N ASN A 167 15.28 -20.04 13.57
CA ASN A 167 15.49 -21.43 13.17
C ASN A 167 14.24 -22.31 13.17
N SER A 168 13.05 -21.74 13.25
CA SER A 168 11.84 -22.52 13.39
C SER A 168 11.55 -23.37 12.15
N SER A 169 11.94 -24.65 12.19
CA SER A 169 11.49 -25.67 11.24
C SER A 169 9.99 -26.01 11.43
N GLU A 170 9.47 -25.83 12.63
CA GLU A 170 8.10 -26.16 13.00
C GLU A 170 7.10 -25.08 12.58
N PHE A 171 7.50 -23.81 12.65
CA PHE A 171 6.68 -22.68 12.25
C PHE A 171 7.13 -21.99 10.95
N ARG A 172 8.21 -22.45 10.32
CA ARG A 172 8.74 -21.95 9.02
C ARG A 172 9.07 -20.45 8.98
N ILE A 173 9.37 -19.80 10.10
CA ILE A 173 9.74 -18.37 10.14
C ILE A 173 10.91 -18.02 9.21
N PRO A 174 11.98 -18.82 9.06
CA PRO A 174 13.02 -18.56 8.09
C PRO A 174 12.53 -18.49 6.65
N LEU A 175 11.45 -19.24 6.32
CA LEU A 175 10.78 -19.19 5.01
C LEU A 175 9.87 -17.95 4.86
N TRP A 176 9.51 -17.32 5.99
CA TRP A 176 8.67 -16.14 6.02
C TRP A 176 9.45 -14.83 6.18
N ASP A 177 10.76 -14.95 6.42
CA ASP A 177 11.65 -13.79 6.42
C ASP A 177 11.80 -13.26 4.99
N THR A 178 11.19 -12.12 4.74
CA THR A 178 11.12 -11.50 3.41
C THR A 178 12.24 -10.50 3.17
N GLN A 179 13.30 -10.48 3.99
CA GLN A 179 14.46 -9.62 3.73
C GLN A 179 15.06 -9.97 2.35
N PRO A 180 15.12 -8.98 1.42
CA PRO A 180 15.78 -9.22 0.14
C PRO A 180 17.27 -9.55 0.35
N PRO A 181 17.83 -10.56 -0.32
CA PRO A 181 19.25 -10.91 -0.19
C PRO A 181 20.21 -9.74 -0.47
N GLY A 182 19.80 -8.82 -1.37
CA GLY A 182 20.57 -7.63 -1.74
C GLY A 182 20.32 -6.40 -0.85
N ASN A 183 19.45 -6.49 0.17
CA ASN A 183 19.13 -5.40 1.09
C ASN A 183 18.82 -5.90 2.50
N ARG A 184 19.66 -6.77 3.05
CA ARG A 184 19.53 -7.19 4.45
C ARG A 184 19.69 -6.03 5.39
N THR A 185 19.03 -6.07 6.52
CA THR A 185 19.16 -5.04 7.57
C THR A 185 20.60 -4.97 8.08
N THR A 186 21.18 -3.78 7.98
CA THR A 186 22.46 -3.42 8.58
C THR A 186 22.22 -2.32 9.61
N ASP A 187 23.12 -2.18 10.60
CA ASP A 187 22.96 -1.15 11.62
C ASP A 187 22.99 0.26 11.02
N ALA A 188 23.89 0.52 10.09
CA ALA A 188 23.97 1.82 9.43
C ALA A 188 22.81 2.10 8.47
N GLY A 189 22.36 1.09 7.72
CA GLY A 189 21.23 1.23 6.80
C GLY A 189 19.92 1.47 7.54
N ALA A 190 19.66 0.73 8.64
CA ALA A 190 18.50 0.94 9.47
C ALA A 190 18.56 2.27 10.26
N ALA A 191 19.76 2.71 10.68
CA ALA A 191 19.93 4.02 11.32
C ALA A 191 19.60 5.17 10.35
N LEU A 192 20.06 5.10 9.09
CA LEU A 192 19.65 6.03 8.04
C LEU A 192 18.15 5.95 7.79
N GLY A 193 17.61 4.73 7.71
CA GLY A 193 16.16 4.50 7.54
C GLY A 193 15.33 5.12 8.66
N ARG A 194 15.80 5.05 9.92
CA ARG A 194 15.16 5.71 11.05
C ARG A 194 15.14 7.23 10.88
N VAL A 195 16.24 7.84 10.48
CA VAL A 195 16.29 9.29 10.22
C VAL A 195 15.27 9.65 9.14
N LEU A 196 15.28 8.93 8.02
CA LEU A 196 14.33 9.16 6.93
C LEU A 196 12.87 8.96 7.39
N PHE A 197 12.58 7.92 8.15
CA PHE A 197 11.23 7.59 8.62
C PHE A 197 10.59 8.72 9.47
N HIS A 198 11.39 9.47 10.20
CA HIS A 198 10.95 10.59 11.04
C HIS A 198 11.12 11.96 10.36
N ASP A 199 11.81 12.05 9.21
CA ASP A 199 12.08 13.32 8.57
C ASP A 199 10.89 13.86 7.78
N ARG A 200 10.33 14.96 8.24
CA ARG A 200 9.22 15.65 7.59
C ARG A 200 9.56 16.24 6.21
N ARG A 201 10.86 16.34 5.85
CA ARG A 201 11.30 16.70 4.48
C ARG A 201 10.79 15.72 3.44
N LEU A 202 10.41 14.49 3.84
CA LEU A 202 9.91 13.47 2.93
C LEU A 202 8.55 13.83 2.34
N SER A 203 7.73 14.67 3.00
CA SER A 203 6.52 15.20 2.38
C SER A 203 6.82 16.42 1.51
N ILE A 204 5.96 16.67 0.54
CA ILE A 204 6.06 17.85 -0.33
C ILE A 204 5.95 19.17 0.46
N THR A 205 5.20 19.15 1.56
CA THR A 205 4.93 20.29 2.46
C THR A 205 5.97 20.44 3.58
N ASN A 206 6.89 19.49 3.79
CA ASN A 206 7.77 19.37 4.95
C ASN A 206 7.04 19.30 6.32
N THR A 207 5.80 18.83 6.34
CA THR A 207 4.97 18.77 7.55
C THR A 207 4.72 17.35 8.03
N LEU A 208 4.87 16.36 7.15
CA LEU A 208 4.58 14.94 7.41
C LEU A 208 5.80 14.07 7.17
N ALA A 209 5.92 13.03 7.98
CA ALA A 209 6.88 11.94 7.84
C ALA A 209 6.13 10.60 7.93
N CYS A 210 6.78 9.46 7.69
CA CYS A 210 6.19 8.15 7.91
C CYS A 210 5.71 8.01 9.38
N ALA A 211 6.50 8.49 10.34
CA ALA A 211 6.17 8.52 11.76
C ALA A 211 4.94 9.36 12.10
N SER A 212 4.48 10.25 11.22
CA SER A 212 3.25 11.01 11.45
C SER A 212 2.00 10.13 11.44
N CYS A 213 2.02 9.04 10.65
CA CYS A 213 0.93 8.07 10.55
C CYS A 213 1.27 6.74 11.24
N HIS A 214 2.54 6.36 11.30
CA HIS A 214 3.01 5.12 11.94
C HIS A 214 3.72 5.45 13.26
N GLN A 215 2.92 5.70 14.31
CA GLN A 215 3.37 6.20 15.60
C GLN A 215 3.87 5.06 16.49
N ARG A 216 5.07 5.23 17.08
CA ARG A 216 5.72 4.19 17.88
C ARG A 216 4.85 3.76 19.08
N GLU A 217 4.27 4.70 19.81
CA GLU A 217 3.41 4.48 20.97
C GLU A 217 2.13 3.72 20.65
N HIS A 218 1.75 3.69 19.38
CA HIS A 218 0.63 2.93 18.83
C HIS A 218 1.09 1.69 18.04
N GLY A 219 2.25 1.10 18.39
CA GLY A 219 2.76 -0.09 17.71
C GLY A 219 3.11 0.15 16.24
N PHE A 220 3.48 1.36 15.87
CA PHE A 220 3.72 1.82 14.49
C PHE A 220 2.47 1.71 13.60
N ALA A 221 1.29 1.84 14.18
CA ALA A 221 0.02 2.10 13.52
C ALA A 221 -0.42 3.55 13.77
N SER A 222 -1.61 3.92 13.27
CA SER A 222 -2.22 5.22 13.55
C SER A 222 -3.33 5.13 14.59
N PRO A 223 -3.39 6.05 15.56
CA PRO A 223 -4.56 6.21 16.42
C PRO A 223 -5.75 6.88 15.71
N GLU A 224 -5.52 7.48 14.55
CA GLU A 224 -6.56 8.13 13.76
C GLU A 224 -7.24 7.12 12.83
N ARG A 225 -8.56 7.17 12.77
CA ARG A 225 -9.32 6.32 11.85
C ARG A 225 -8.83 6.50 10.40
N PHE A 226 -8.69 7.76 9.98
CA PHE A 226 -8.17 8.14 8.68
C PHE A 226 -7.17 9.28 8.84
N ASN A 227 -5.92 9.03 8.53
CA ASN A 227 -4.91 10.08 8.55
C ASN A 227 -5.16 11.09 7.41
N THR A 228 -4.73 12.33 7.65
CA THR A 228 -4.75 13.39 6.64
C THR A 228 -3.37 13.52 6.01
N GLY A 229 -3.30 13.41 4.69
CA GLY A 229 -2.04 13.52 3.95
C GLY A 229 -1.66 14.96 3.58
N ALA A 230 -0.62 15.10 2.75
CA ALA A 230 0.03 16.37 2.46
C ALA A 230 -0.90 17.40 1.77
N ILE A 231 -1.89 16.94 1.01
CA ILE A 231 -2.88 17.81 0.37
C ILE A 231 -4.09 18.13 1.26
N GLY A 232 -4.08 17.70 2.53
CA GLY A 232 -5.17 17.99 3.47
C GLY A 232 -6.42 17.12 3.28
N VAL A 233 -6.32 16.01 2.57
CA VAL A 233 -7.42 15.07 2.31
C VAL A 233 -7.25 13.83 3.19
N PRO A 234 -8.32 13.33 3.84
CA PRO A 234 -8.29 12.08 4.57
C PRO A 234 -7.97 10.89 3.65
N LEU A 235 -7.15 9.96 4.15
CA LEU A 235 -6.91 8.67 3.50
C LEU A 235 -8.17 7.79 3.55
N ALA A 236 -8.25 6.83 2.65
CA ALA A 236 -9.41 5.94 2.56
C ALA A 236 -9.36 4.78 3.58
N ARG A 237 -8.19 4.48 4.16
CA ARG A 237 -7.97 3.36 5.09
C ARG A 237 -7.16 3.79 6.29
N ASN A 238 -7.31 3.06 7.39
CA ASN A 238 -6.47 3.20 8.57
C ASN A 238 -5.02 2.81 8.26
N ALA A 239 -4.05 3.55 8.83
CA ALA A 239 -2.63 3.23 8.68
C ALA A 239 -2.27 2.04 9.56
N MET A 240 -2.00 0.90 8.91
CA MET A 240 -1.70 -0.37 9.56
C MET A 240 -0.39 -0.37 10.33
N ALA A 241 -0.28 -1.26 11.32
CA ALA A 241 0.96 -1.47 12.05
C ALA A 241 2.09 -1.99 11.12
N LEU A 242 3.30 -1.45 11.31
CA LEU A 242 4.50 -1.89 10.58
C LEU A 242 5.32 -2.94 11.32
N VAL A 243 4.99 -3.20 12.58
CA VAL A 243 5.72 -4.18 13.41
C VAL A 243 5.64 -5.57 12.77
N ASN A 244 6.79 -6.24 12.71
CA ASN A 244 6.95 -7.57 12.12
C ASN A 244 6.57 -7.66 10.63
N ALA A 245 6.52 -6.53 9.90
CA ALA A 245 6.32 -6.51 8.46
C ALA A 245 7.31 -7.41 7.69
N ARG A 246 8.52 -7.60 8.23
CA ARG A 246 9.54 -8.52 7.72
C ARG A 246 9.05 -9.97 7.63
N TYR A 247 8.22 -10.41 8.57
CA TYR A 247 7.73 -11.79 8.64
C TYR A 247 6.38 -11.91 7.93
N ASN A 248 6.39 -11.69 6.63
CA ASN A 248 5.21 -11.73 5.78
C ASN A 248 5.32 -12.88 4.77
N ALA A 249 4.74 -14.03 5.11
CA ALA A 249 4.79 -15.26 4.30
C ALA A 249 4.42 -15.08 2.82
N HIS A 250 3.62 -14.07 2.53
CA HIS A 250 3.05 -13.87 1.20
C HIS A 250 3.84 -12.89 0.33
N GLY A 251 4.81 -12.14 0.89
CA GLY A 251 5.65 -11.21 0.14
C GLY A 251 4.89 -10.07 -0.55
N SER A 252 3.69 -9.73 -0.06
CA SER A 252 2.87 -8.65 -0.58
C SER A 252 2.43 -7.73 0.56
N TRP A 253 2.40 -6.42 0.32
CA TRP A 253 2.13 -5.41 1.34
C TRP A 253 0.89 -4.59 1.03
N PHE A 254 0.54 -3.70 1.96
CA PHE A 254 -0.77 -3.10 2.16
C PHE A 254 -1.86 -4.12 2.53
N ALA A 255 -3.00 -3.61 2.97
CA ALA A 255 -4.14 -4.45 3.34
C ALA A 255 -4.75 -5.20 2.14
N ASP A 256 -4.60 -4.64 0.94
CA ASP A 256 -5.11 -5.17 -0.34
C ASP A 256 -4.03 -5.86 -1.20
N LEU A 257 -2.84 -6.10 -0.66
CA LEU A 257 -1.74 -6.86 -1.30
C LEU A 257 -1.25 -6.29 -2.65
N ARG A 258 -1.52 -5.01 -2.95
CA ARG A 258 -1.25 -4.42 -4.27
C ARG A 258 0.21 -4.19 -4.61
N VAL A 259 1.14 -4.30 -3.63
CA VAL A 259 2.58 -4.13 -3.84
C VAL A 259 3.37 -5.32 -3.35
N LEU A 260 4.53 -5.59 -3.98
CA LEU A 260 5.31 -6.81 -3.79
C LEU A 260 6.59 -6.60 -2.97
N SER A 261 6.85 -5.37 -2.48
CA SER A 261 7.99 -5.08 -1.62
C SER A 261 7.69 -3.93 -0.66
N ILE A 262 8.43 -3.87 0.46
CA ILE A 262 8.39 -2.72 1.36
C ILE A 262 8.90 -1.46 0.64
N GLN A 263 9.84 -1.60 -0.30
CA GLN A 263 10.31 -0.48 -1.12
C GLN A 263 9.18 0.09 -1.99
N ASP A 264 8.36 -0.75 -2.61
CA ASP A 264 7.23 -0.28 -3.43
C ASP A 264 6.15 0.36 -2.55
N ALA A 265 5.89 -0.19 -1.36
CA ALA A 265 5.00 0.44 -0.39
C ALA A 265 5.50 1.83 0.03
N ALA A 266 6.80 1.95 0.35
CA ALA A 266 7.42 3.23 0.69
C ALA A 266 7.41 4.20 -0.49
N ARG A 267 7.67 3.73 -1.72
CA ARG A 267 7.57 4.54 -2.95
C ARG A 267 6.18 5.11 -3.12
N GLU A 268 5.15 4.26 -3.00
CA GLU A 268 3.76 4.71 -3.13
C GLU A 268 3.41 5.76 -2.08
N ALA A 269 3.74 5.52 -0.80
CA ALA A 269 3.50 6.47 0.28
C ALA A 269 4.23 7.82 0.06
N LEU A 270 5.47 7.79 -0.46
CA LEU A 270 6.23 9.01 -0.76
C LEU A 270 5.63 9.81 -1.92
N THR A 271 5.10 9.14 -2.94
CA THR A 271 4.74 9.80 -4.21
C THR A 271 3.25 10.05 -4.39
N LYS A 272 2.40 9.37 -3.64
CA LYS A 272 0.96 9.54 -3.73
C LYS A 272 0.53 10.88 -3.15
N PRO A 273 -0.18 11.73 -3.93
CA PRO A 273 -0.58 13.08 -3.49
C PRO A 273 -1.32 13.11 -2.16
N GLU A 274 -2.21 12.13 -1.95
CA GLU A 274 -3.02 12.02 -0.73
C GLU A 274 -2.18 11.62 0.51
N GLU A 275 -0.97 11.07 0.32
CA GLU A 275 -0.06 10.68 1.41
C GLU A 275 1.04 11.74 1.60
N LEU A 276 2.29 11.48 1.23
CA LEU A 276 3.39 12.46 1.37
C LEU A 276 3.54 13.40 0.17
N GLY A 277 2.98 13.04 -0.97
CA GLY A 277 2.78 13.88 -2.15
C GLY A 277 4.04 14.32 -2.90
N ASN A 278 5.22 13.82 -2.57
CA ASN A 278 6.48 14.24 -3.19
C ASN A 278 6.71 13.56 -4.55
N THR A 279 7.72 13.98 -5.28
CA THR A 279 8.28 13.19 -6.39
C THR A 279 9.65 12.64 -5.98
N LEU A 280 10.08 11.52 -6.55
CA LEU A 280 11.39 10.96 -6.21
C LEU A 280 12.54 11.91 -6.60
N PRO A 281 12.55 12.56 -7.77
CA PRO A 281 13.57 13.56 -8.10
C PRO A 281 13.62 14.75 -7.13
N ASP A 282 12.44 15.29 -6.73
CA ASP A 282 12.39 16.38 -5.76
C ASP A 282 12.87 15.95 -4.37
N LEU A 283 12.57 14.71 -4.01
CA LEU A 283 13.05 14.14 -2.76
C LEU A 283 14.57 14.01 -2.74
N GLU A 284 15.18 13.45 -3.81
CA GLU A 284 16.63 13.38 -3.97
C GLU A 284 17.25 14.77 -3.85
N ALA A 285 16.71 15.76 -4.56
CA ALA A 285 17.20 17.15 -4.52
C ALA A 285 17.11 17.76 -3.11
N LYS A 286 16.02 17.52 -2.37
CA LYS A 286 15.85 17.99 -0.99
C LYS A 286 16.91 17.39 -0.05
N LEU A 287 17.14 16.08 -0.14
CA LEU A 287 18.08 15.41 0.73
C LEU A 287 19.52 15.76 0.35
N LEU A 288 19.84 15.91 -0.94
CA LEU A 288 21.14 16.35 -1.43
C LEU A 288 21.49 17.77 -0.92
N ALA A 289 20.50 18.66 -0.84
CA ALA A 289 20.68 20.00 -0.29
C ALA A 289 20.85 20.04 1.25
N THR A 290 20.75 18.88 1.92
CA THR A 290 20.76 18.76 3.38
C THR A 290 22.08 18.10 3.83
N SER A 291 22.98 18.87 4.43
CA SER A 291 24.39 18.50 4.65
C SER A 291 24.64 17.24 5.48
N PHE A 292 23.73 16.88 6.38
CA PHE A 292 23.93 15.71 7.25
C PHE A 292 23.59 14.37 6.58
N TYR A 293 22.93 14.35 5.40
CA TYR A 293 22.59 13.10 4.75
C TYR A 293 23.77 12.41 4.06
N ALA A 294 24.65 13.16 3.41
CA ALA A 294 25.77 12.56 2.69
C ALA A 294 26.64 11.61 3.56
N PRO A 295 27.03 11.97 4.81
CA PRO A 295 27.72 11.04 5.70
C PRO A 295 26.89 9.81 6.09
N LEU A 296 25.57 9.95 6.25
CA LEU A 296 24.69 8.82 6.60
C LEU A 296 24.54 7.83 5.43
N PHE A 297 24.44 8.33 4.20
CA PHE A 297 24.42 7.48 3.01
C PHE A 297 25.77 6.79 2.79
N ASP A 298 26.88 7.48 3.06
CA ASP A 298 28.23 6.89 2.99
C ASP A 298 28.38 5.73 3.98
N ALA A 299 27.98 5.94 5.22
CA ALA A 299 27.99 4.89 6.25
C ALA A 299 27.08 3.69 5.89
N ALA A 300 25.93 3.92 5.28
CA ALA A 300 24.95 2.89 4.95
C ALA A 300 25.29 2.10 3.67
N PHE A 301 25.89 2.76 2.66
CA PHE A 301 26.06 2.22 1.31
C PHE A 301 27.47 2.31 0.75
N GLY A 302 28.44 2.81 1.53
CA GLY A 302 29.86 2.94 1.12
C GLY A 302 30.11 4.07 0.13
N SER A 303 29.15 4.98 -0.08
CA SER A 303 29.35 6.22 -0.82
C SER A 303 28.27 7.26 -0.47
N PRO A 304 28.59 8.58 -0.51
CA PRO A 304 27.69 9.66 -0.12
C PRO A 304 26.57 9.94 -1.13
N GLU A 305 26.49 9.17 -2.20
CA GLU A 305 25.49 9.35 -3.27
C GLU A 305 24.06 9.12 -2.76
N ILE A 306 23.19 10.08 -3.01
CA ILE A 306 21.78 10.07 -2.61
C ILE A 306 20.93 9.80 -3.85
N THR A 307 20.29 8.63 -3.87
CA THR A 307 19.36 8.23 -4.94
C THR A 307 18.06 7.71 -4.36
N ALA A 308 16.97 7.78 -5.12
CA ALA A 308 15.67 7.23 -4.74
C ALA A 308 15.77 5.75 -4.34
N GLY A 309 16.54 4.97 -5.09
CA GLY A 309 16.76 3.55 -4.78
C GLY A 309 17.40 3.34 -3.40
N ARG A 310 18.38 4.16 -3.01
CA ARG A 310 19.02 4.08 -1.69
C ARG A 310 18.11 4.59 -0.57
N ILE A 311 17.33 5.63 -0.83
CA ILE A 311 16.31 6.13 0.12
C ILE A 311 15.31 5.00 0.44
N LEU A 312 14.77 4.35 -0.58
CA LEU A 312 13.82 3.24 -0.43
C LEU A 312 14.44 2.02 0.27
N ARG A 313 15.71 1.67 -0.04
CA ARG A 313 16.44 0.60 0.65
C ARG A 313 16.64 0.89 2.13
N ALA A 314 17.01 2.12 2.50
CA ALA A 314 17.19 2.48 3.90
C ALA A 314 15.87 2.44 4.68
N LEU A 315 14.78 2.96 4.09
CA LEU A 315 13.43 2.85 4.68
C LEU A 315 13.01 1.39 4.87
N GLU A 316 13.24 0.53 3.87
CA GLU A 316 12.98 -0.91 3.99
C GLU A 316 13.77 -1.54 5.12
N GLN A 317 15.09 -1.26 5.24
CA GLN A 317 15.91 -1.80 6.33
C GLN A 317 15.38 -1.38 7.72
N TYR A 318 14.93 -0.14 7.87
CA TYR A 318 14.34 0.30 9.14
C TYR A 318 13.00 -0.38 9.43
N VAL A 319 12.10 -0.48 8.45
CA VAL A 319 10.82 -1.17 8.64
C VAL A 319 11.03 -2.65 8.97
N GLN A 320 12.02 -3.31 8.33
CA GLN A 320 12.40 -4.69 8.64
C GLN A 320 13.01 -4.86 10.03
N ALA A 321 13.63 -3.81 10.58
CA ALA A 321 14.16 -3.81 11.94
C ALA A 321 13.08 -3.61 13.04
N LEU A 322 11.84 -3.29 12.67
CA LEU A 322 10.72 -3.16 13.61
C LEU A 322 10.22 -4.54 14.05
N ILE A 323 11.01 -5.24 14.85
CA ILE A 323 10.71 -6.61 15.31
C ILE A 323 10.25 -6.60 16.76
N SER A 324 9.01 -7.06 17.00
CA SER A 324 8.45 -7.30 18.33
C SER A 324 8.59 -8.78 18.68
N TYR A 325 9.38 -9.07 19.71
CA TYR A 325 9.72 -10.44 20.15
C TYR A 325 9.96 -10.53 21.66
N ARG A 326 9.64 -9.48 22.43
CA ARG A 326 9.88 -9.40 23.88
C ARG A 326 8.59 -9.13 24.65
N SER A 327 7.46 -9.59 24.11
CA SER A 327 6.17 -9.48 24.78
C SER A 327 6.06 -10.45 25.95
N ARG A 328 5.01 -10.29 26.79
CA ARG A 328 4.69 -11.25 27.84
C ARG A 328 4.41 -12.64 27.28
N TYR A 329 3.76 -12.74 26.11
CA TYR A 329 3.56 -14.00 25.41
C TYR A 329 4.90 -14.65 25.04
N ASP A 330 5.84 -13.92 24.43
CA ASP A 330 7.16 -14.44 24.07
C ASP A 330 7.91 -14.93 25.32
N ALA A 331 7.89 -14.14 26.40
CA ALA A 331 8.52 -14.52 27.66
C ALA A 331 7.92 -15.80 28.27
N ALA A 332 6.63 -16.06 28.02
CA ALA A 332 5.93 -17.23 28.56
C ALA A 332 6.04 -18.47 27.65
N CYS A 333 5.99 -18.28 26.32
CA CYS A 333 5.70 -19.34 25.35
C CYS A 333 6.84 -19.63 24.36
N ASP A 334 7.80 -18.69 24.18
CA ASP A 334 8.87 -18.89 23.20
C ASP A 334 9.71 -20.13 23.44
N THR A 335 10.11 -20.76 22.34
CA THR A 335 11.12 -21.81 22.35
C THR A 335 12.52 -21.21 22.52
N VAL A 336 13.29 -21.73 23.46
CA VAL A 336 14.69 -21.34 23.69
C VAL A 336 15.56 -22.60 23.66
N GLY A 337 16.56 -22.67 22.77
CA GLY A 337 17.44 -23.80 22.64
C GLY A 337 16.72 -25.10 22.26
N GLY A 338 15.66 -25.01 21.45
CA GLY A 338 14.84 -26.16 21.01
C GLY A 338 13.88 -26.71 22.08
N VAL A 339 13.76 -26.06 23.24
CA VAL A 339 12.85 -26.46 24.31
C VAL A 339 11.67 -25.48 24.39
N ALA A 340 10.48 -25.95 24.06
CA ALA A 340 9.26 -25.18 24.22
C ALA A 340 9.00 -24.89 25.70
N LYS A 341 8.68 -23.63 26.02
CA LYS A 341 8.25 -23.25 27.36
C LYS A 341 6.82 -23.69 27.62
N ASP A 342 6.54 -24.05 28.88
CA ASP A 342 5.17 -24.31 29.31
C ASP A 342 4.40 -22.99 29.47
N CYS A 343 3.64 -22.59 28.44
CA CYS A 343 2.81 -21.41 28.46
C CYS A 343 1.84 -21.41 29.64
N ALA A 344 1.19 -22.54 29.89
CA ALA A 344 0.14 -22.64 30.93
C ALA A 344 0.67 -22.36 32.33
N ALA A 345 1.94 -22.73 32.61
CA ALA A 345 2.57 -22.46 33.88
C ALA A 345 3.01 -21.01 34.07
N ARG A 346 3.04 -20.19 33.00
CA ARG A 346 3.62 -18.84 33.00
C ARG A 346 2.62 -17.72 32.71
N LEU A 347 1.50 -18.04 32.07
CA LEU A 347 0.36 -17.15 31.88
C LEU A 347 -0.57 -17.24 33.10
N THR A 348 -1.35 -16.21 33.34
CA THR A 348 -2.47 -16.31 34.29
C THR A 348 -3.54 -17.25 33.75
N GLN A 349 -4.40 -17.78 34.62
CA GLN A 349 -5.49 -18.67 34.19
C GLN A 349 -6.38 -18.04 33.12
N GLN A 350 -6.62 -16.73 33.21
CA GLN A 350 -7.43 -16.00 32.23
C GLN A 350 -6.69 -15.84 30.89
N GLU A 351 -5.42 -15.47 30.92
CA GLU A 351 -4.59 -15.36 29.71
C GLU A 351 -4.44 -16.69 29.00
N GLU A 352 -4.23 -17.77 29.77
CA GLU A 352 -4.11 -19.13 29.22
C GLU A 352 -5.42 -19.61 28.63
N ARG A 353 -6.55 -19.33 29.27
CA ARG A 353 -7.87 -19.65 28.72
C ARG A 353 -8.08 -18.93 27.38
N GLY A 354 -7.72 -17.65 27.29
CA GLY A 354 -7.78 -16.89 26.03
C GLY A 354 -6.88 -17.44 24.96
N ARG A 355 -5.64 -17.86 25.32
CA ARG A 355 -4.71 -18.51 24.40
C ARG A 355 -5.30 -19.81 23.85
N GLN A 356 -5.89 -20.65 24.70
CA GLN A 356 -6.52 -21.91 24.28
C GLN A 356 -7.64 -21.66 23.30
N ILE A 357 -8.54 -20.71 23.56
CA ILE A 357 -9.61 -20.35 22.62
C ILE A 357 -9.04 -19.86 21.28
N PHE A 358 -8.03 -19.00 21.34
CA PHE A 358 -7.39 -18.44 20.16
C PHE A 358 -6.72 -19.52 19.27
N THR A 359 -6.07 -20.51 19.89
CA THR A 359 -5.24 -21.53 19.21
C THR A 359 -5.96 -22.85 18.98
N ASP A 360 -7.21 -23.01 19.39
CA ASP A 360 -7.96 -24.26 19.24
C ASP A 360 -8.29 -24.55 17.77
N SER A 361 -7.33 -25.12 17.06
CA SER A 361 -7.47 -25.51 15.67
C SER A 361 -8.39 -26.72 15.43
N SER A 362 -8.93 -27.32 16.49
CA SER A 362 -9.94 -28.39 16.38
C SER A 362 -11.30 -27.85 15.94
N THR A 363 -11.52 -26.56 16.15
CA THR A 363 -12.71 -25.86 15.65
C THR A 363 -12.44 -25.28 14.26
N HIS A 364 -13.44 -25.28 13.40
CA HIS A 364 -13.32 -24.69 12.05
C HIS A 364 -12.99 -23.18 12.08
N PHE A 365 -13.28 -22.52 13.18
CA PHE A 365 -13.25 -21.04 13.37
C PHE A 365 -12.14 -20.54 14.29
N ALA A 366 -11.04 -21.23 14.42
CA ALA A 366 -9.96 -20.76 15.28
C ALA A 366 -9.30 -19.51 14.72
N CYS A 367 -9.07 -18.52 15.58
CA CYS A 367 -8.38 -17.27 15.20
C CYS A 367 -7.00 -17.53 14.58
N VAL A 368 -6.33 -18.61 15.05
CA VAL A 368 -5.02 -19.03 14.55
C VAL A 368 -5.02 -19.46 13.09
N HIS A 369 -6.16 -19.79 12.49
CA HIS A 369 -6.23 -20.12 11.06
C HIS A 369 -5.86 -18.93 10.18
N CYS A 370 -6.23 -17.72 10.59
CA CYS A 370 -5.90 -16.48 9.87
C CYS A 370 -4.71 -15.75 10.49
N HIS A 371 -4.59 -15.74 11.83
CA HIS A 371 -3.59 -14.99 12.57
C HIS A 371 -2.56 -15.95 13.23
N SER A 372 -1.42 -16.15 12.56
CA SER A 372 -0.34 -16.95 13.15
C SER A 372 0.39 -16.20 14.26
N LEU A 373 0.82 -16.96 15.25
CA LEU A 373 1.76 -16.51 16.27
C LEU A 373 3.08 -17.28 16.04
N PRO A 374 4.23 -16.67 16.20
CA PRO A 374 4.50 -15.31 16.72
C PRO A 374 4.48 -14.20 15.66
N SER A 375 4.38 -14.46 14.38
CA SER A 375 4.85 -13.54 13.35
C SER A 375 3.77 -12.84 12.50
N GLY A 376 2.63 -13.47 12.17
CA GLY A 376 1.82 -12.78 11.18
C GLY A 376 0.54 -13.48 10.73
N SER A 377 0.34 -13.58 9.41
CA SER A 377 -0.86 -14.12 8.78
C SER A 377 -0.62 -15.50 8.18
N ASN A 378 -1.55 -16.42 8.37
CA ASN A 378 -1.53 -17.78 7.78
C ASN A 378 -2.23 -17.84 6.42
N VAL A 379 -3.04 -16.85 6.08
CA VAL A 379 -3.78 -16.76 4.81
C VAL A 379 -3.42 -15.49 4.06
N TRP A 380 -3.54 -15.54 2.74
CA TRP A 380 -3.21 -14.41 1.88
C TRP A 380 -4.16 -13.23 2.12
N PHE A 381 -5.46 -13.51 2.05
CA PHE A 381 -6.52 -12.54 2.23
C PHE A 381 -7.80 -13.26 2.65
N ALA A 382 -8.69 -12.55 3.31
CA ALA A 382 -10.00 -13.04 3.72
C ALA A 382 -11.03 -11.91 3.67
N ASN A 383 -12.24 -12.23 3.29
CA ASN A 383 -13.39 -11.39 3.59
C ASN A 383 -13.93 -11.81 4.96
N ASN A 384 -13.74 -10.96 5.95
CA ASN A 384 -14.10 -11.24 7.34
C ASN A 384 -15.56 -10.93 7.68
N GLY A 385 -16.39 -10.66 6.67
CA GLY A 385 -17.81 -10.39 6.87
C GLY A 385 -18.11 -9.10 7.64
N ILE A 386 -17.23 -8.11 7.56
CA ILE A 386 -17.45 -6.83 8.22
C ILE A 386 -18.56 -6.02 7.56
N ASP A 387 -18.78 -6.24 6.27
CA ASP A 387 -19.85 -5.65 5.47
C ASP A 387 -20.58 -6.72 4.66
N ALA A 388 -21.93 -6.65 4.61
CA ALA A 388 -22.72 -7.48 3.71
C ALA A 388 -22.59 -7.03 2.25
N GLN A 389 -22.37 -5.73 2.04
CA GLN A 389 -22.07 -5.10 0.76
C GLN A 389 -20.88 -4.17 0.99
N PHE A 390 -19.76 -4.46 0.36
CA PHE A 390 -18.53 -3.70 0.55
C PHE A 390 -18.40 -2.59 -0.50
N THR A 391 -17.98 -1.41 -0.06
CA THR A 391 -17.59 -0.28 -0.92
C THR A 391 -16.09 -0.29 -1.21
N ASP A 392 -15.29 -0.81 -0.28
CA ASP A 392 -13.88 -1.08 -0.47
C ASP A 392 -13.69 -2.55 -0.87
N VAL A 393 -13.24 -2.76 -2.09
CA VAL A 393 -13.07 -4.11 -2.65
C VAL A 393 -11.85 -4.85 -2.11
N GLY A 394 -10.94 -4.18 -1.41
CA GLY A 394 -9.69 -4.75 -0.91
C GLY A 394 -8.84 -5.35 -2.04
N ALA A 395 -8.37 -6.59 -1.85
CA ALA A 395 -7.69 -7.40 -2.87
C ALA A 395 -8.65 -7.99 -3.91
N GLY A 396 -9.91 -7.62 -3.88
CA GLY A 396 -11.06 -8.13 -4.61
C GLY A 396 -12.08 -8.73 -3.66
N HIS A 397 -13.37 -8.58 -3.97
CA HIS A 397 -14.46 -9.20 -3.21
C HIS A 397 -14.50 -8.83 -1.70
N GLY A 398 -14.05 -7.62 -1.34
CA GLY A 398 -13.98 -7.18 0.07
C GLY A 398 -12.96 -7.95 0.91
N GLN A 399 -11.94 -8.51 0.27
CA GLN A 399 -10.90 -9.30 0.91
C GLN A 399 -9.72 -8.41 1.34
N PHE A 400 -9.23 -8.66 2.55
CA PHE A 400 -8.07 -7.97 3.10
C PHE A 400 -7.11 -8.97 3.73
N ARG A 401 -5.82 -8.61 3.77
CA ARG A 401 -4.82 -9.39 4.46
C ARG A 401 -5.07 -9.35 5.97
N PRO A 402 -5.15 -10.49 6.66
CA PRO A 402 -5.15 -10.52 8.12
C PRO A 402 -3.88 -9.86 8.67
N ALA A 403 -4.05 -8.93 9.60
CA ALA A 403 -2.94 -8.21 10.20
C ALA A 403 -2.18 -9.07 11.21
N SER A 404 -0.88 -8.76 11.44
CA SER A 404 -0.18 -9.24 12.62
C SER A 404 -0.87 -8.74 13.88
N LEU A 405 -1.00 -9.59 14.89
CA LEU A 405 -1.59 -9.22 16.19
C LEU A 405 -0.54 -8.74 17.20
N ARG A 406 0.72 -8.62 16.80
CA ARG A 406 1.76 -8.03 17.66
C ARG A 406 1.41 -6.59 18.02
N ASN A 407 1.45 -6.28 19.31
CA ASN A 407 1.05 -5.00 19.88
C ASN A 407 -0.41 -4.60 19.63
N ILE A 408 -1.29 -5.56 19.31
CA ILE A 408 -2.67 -5.31 18.90
C ILE A 408 -3.46 -4.46 19.91
N ALA A 409 -3.16 -4.56 21.21
CA ALA A 409 -3.82 -3.76 22.24
C ALA A 409 -3.54 -2.25 22.14
N LEU A 410 -2.58 -1.83 21.32
CA LEU A 410 -2.16 -0.44 21.14
C LEU A 410 -2.53 0.13 19.76
N THR A 411 -2.97 -0.72 18.83
CA THR A 411 -3.14 -0.35 17.42
C THR A 411 -4.60 0.00 17.07
N ALA A 412 -5.41 0.34 18.06
CA ALA A 412 -6.74 0.89 17.80
C ALA A 412 -6.65 2.21 16.99
N PRO A 413 -7.64 2.51 16.12
CA PRO A 413 -8.85 1.73 15.84
C PRO A 413 -8.61 0.57 14.87
N TYR A 414 -9.47 -0.44 14.92
CA TYR A 414 -9.30 -1.72 14.23
C TYR A 414 -10.06 -1.82 12.92
N MET A 415 -9.69 -2.81 12.10
CA MET A 415 -10.11 -3.11 10.73
C MET A 415 -9.49 -2.15 9.71
N HIS A 416 -9.66 -2.47 8.42
CA HIS A 416 -9.09 -1.68 7.33
C HIS A 416 -9.56 -0.23 7.30
N ASP A 417 -10.77 0.02 7.80
CA ASP A 417 -11.40 1.34 7.85
C ASP A 417 -11.45 1.95 9.27
N GLY A 418 -10.85 1.30 10.27
CA GLY A 418 -10.76 1.82 11.62
C GLY A 418 -12.12 1.99 12.33
N ARG A 419 -13.11 1.12 12.04
CA ARG A 419 -14.47 1.29 12.58
C ARG A 419 -14.63 0.85 14.04
N PHE A 420 -13.80 -0.06 14.55
CA PHE A 420 -13.86 -0.52 15.92
C PHE A 420 -12.82 0.17 16.81
N ALA A 421 -13.26 0.73 17.92
CA ALA A 421 -12.40 1.44 18.85
C ALA A 421 -11.72 0.52 19.88
N THR A 422 -12.27 -0.67 20.13
CA THR A 422 -11.84 -1.58 21.18
C THR A 422 -11.65 -3.01 20.68
N LEU A 423 -10.76 -3.78 21.34
CA LEU A 423 -10.62 -5.22 21.09
C LEU A 423 -11.93 -5.97 21.34
N ARG A 424 -12.72 -5.49 22.29
CA ARG A 424 -14.02 -6.08 22.61
C ARG A 424 -14.97 -6.02 21.42
N GLU A 425 -15.06 -4.88 20.73
CA GLU A 425 -15.88 -4.75 19.52
C GLU A 425 -15.41 -5.69 18.42
N VAL A 426 -14.09 -5.91 18.29
CA VAL A 426 -13.53 -6.88 17.35
C VAL A 426 -13.93 -8.32 17.72
N ILE A 427 -13.83 -8.67 19.01
CA ILE A 427 -14.22 -10.00 19.49
C ILE A 427 -15.73 -10.22 19.29
N ASP A 428 -16.57 -9.23 19.59
CA ASP A 428 -18.02 -9.29 19.41
C ASP A 428 -18.37 -9.41 17.91
N HIS A 429 -17.64 -8.75 17.01
CA HIS A 429 -17.82 -8.92 15.57
C HIS A 429 -17.62 -10.38 15.16
N TYR A 430 -16.51 -11.02 15.55
CA TYR A 430 -16.25 -12.42 15.21
C TYR A 430 -17.16 -13.39 15.96
N ASP A 431 -17.65 -13.02 17.14
CA ASP A 431 -18.54 -13.86 17.94
C ASP A 431 -19.94 -13.97 17.30
N HIS A 432 -20.55 -12.85 16.87
CA HIS A 432 -21.94 -12.88 16.44
C HIS A 432 -22.33 -11.83 15.37
N ASP A 433 -21.42 -10.94 14.94
CA ASP A 433 -21.74 -9.85 14.01
C ASP A 433 -21.18 -10.03 12.58
N VAL A 434 -20.59 -11.18 12.28
CA VAL A 434 -20.15 -11.52 10.92
C VAL A 434 -21.33 -11.46 9.96
N ARG A 435 -21.21 -10.66 8.89
CA ARG A 435 -22.29 -10.45 7.90
C ARG A 435 -22.23 -11.49 6.80
N ALA A 436 -23.40 -12.00 6.42
CA ALA A 436 -23.52 -12.91 5.30
C ALA A 436 -23.25 -12.18 3.97
N SER A 437 -22.40 -12.76 3.14
CA SER A 437 -22.19 -12.37 1.75
C SER A 437 -21.78 -13.58 0.91
N ALA A 438 -21.90 -13.49 -0.41
CA ALA A 438 -21.42 -14.55 -1.31
C ALA A 438 -19.90 -14.73 -1.23
N ASP A 439 -19.19 -13.67 -0.83
CA ASP A 439 -17.72 -13.59 -0.78
C ASP A 439 -17.16 -13.77 0.65
N LEU A 440 -17.99 -14.06 1.66
CA LEU A 440 -17.54 -14.34 3.02
C LEU A 440 -16.55 -15.52 3.01
N ASP A 441 -15.46 -15.39 3.76
CA ASP A 441 -14.46 -16.45 3.83
C ASP A 441 -15.06 -17.79 4.28
N PRO A 442 -14.73 -18.92 3.64
CA PRO A 442 -15.25 -20.24 4.04
C PRO A 442 -14.99 -20.60 5.50
N LEU A 443 -13.86 -20.15 6.09
CA LEU A 443 -13.55 -20.36 7.51
C LEU A 443 -14.51 -19.61 8.46
N LEU A 444 -15.30 -18.68 7.97
CA LEU A 444 -16.31 -17.94 8.73
C LEU A 444 -17.74 -18.39 8.42
N ARG A 445 -17.92 -19.56 7.78
CA ARG A 445 -19.21 -20.14 7.47
C ARG A 445 -19.44 -21.46 8.23
N ASP A 446 -20.66 -21.66 8.65
CA ASP A 446 -21.08 -22.99 9.16
C ASP A 446 -21.30 -23.99 8.02
N SER A 447 -21.64 -25.22 8.34
CA SER A 447 -21.92 -26.30 7.38
C SER A 447 -23.10 -26.01 6.44
N ASN A 448 -23.94 -25.03 6.75
CA ASN A 448 -25.09 -24.58 5.95
C ASN A 448 -24.73 -23.35 5.09
N GLY A 449 -23.49 -22.83 5.22
CA GLY A 449 -23.02 -21.64 4.51
C GLY A 449 -23.40 -20.31 5.18
N ASN A 450 -23.99 -20.34 6.38
CA ASN A 450 -24.30 -19.12 7.14
C ASN A 450 -23.06 -18.61 7.89
N PRO A 451 -23.00 -17.31 8.22
CA PRO A 451 -21.98 -16.80 9.10
C PRO A 451 -21.95 -17.55 10.44
N VAL A 452 -20.75 -17.87 10.87
CA VAL A 452 -20.52 -18.52 12.16
C VAL A 452 -20.97 -17.64 13.30
N ARG A 453 -21.47 -18.29 14.34
CA ARG A 453 -21.71 -17.71 15.65
C ARG A 453 -20.97 -18.56 16.67
N LEU A 454 -20.07 -17.92 17.40
CA LEU A 454 -19.26 -18.59 18.41
C LEU A 454 -20.01 -18.70 19.74
N ASP A 455 -20.93 -17.76 19.97
CA ASP A 455 -21.76 -17.67 21.21
C ASP A 455 -20.90 -17.77 22.48
N LEU A 456 -19.76 -17.05 22.46
CA LEU A 456 -18.80 -17.07 23.56
C LEU A 456 -19.38 -16.50 24.84
N PRO A 457 -19.26 -17.20 25.98
CA PRO A 457 -19.62 -16.61 27.26
C PRO A 457 -18.73 -15.41 27.58
N GLU A 458 -19.24 -14.48 28.37
CA GLU A 458 -18.54 -13.24 28.72
C GLU A 458 -17.13 -13.49 29.30
N SER A 459 -16.99 -14.55 30.11
CA SER A 459 -15.70 -14.95 30.67
C SER A 459 -14.67 -15.31 29.60
N ASP A 460 -15.08 -15.90 28.47
CA ASP A 460 -14.22 -16.30 27.38
C ASP A 460 -13.83 -15.10 26.50
N LYS A 461 -14.73 -14.15 26.29
CA LYS A 461 -14.42 -12.87 25.65
C LYS A 461 -13.38 -12.07 26.43
N LEU A 462 -13.55 -11.97 27.75
CA LEU A 462 -12.56 -11.36 28.64
C LEU A 462 -11.23 -12.11 28.65
N ALA A 463 -11.25 -13.42 28.53
CA ALA A 463 -10.04 -14.24 28.42
C ALA A 463 -9.29 -14.01 27.11
N LEU A 464 -9.99 -13.94 25.97
CA LEU A 464 -9.42 -13.57 24.68
C LEU A 464 -8.78 -12.19 24.72
N GLU A 465 -9.45 -11.20 25.27
CA GLU A 465 -8.89 -9.86 25.42
C GLU A 465 -7.65 -9.85 26.31
N ALA A 466 -7.65 -10.57 27.41
CA ALA A 466 -6.49 -10.71 28.30
C ALA A 466 -5.31 -11.35 27.55
N PHE A 467 -5.56 -12.39 26.77
CA PHE A 467 -4.54 -13.03 25.94
C PHE A 467 -3.97 -12.08 24.88
N LEU A 468 -4.82 -11.39 24.12
CA LEU A 468 -4.39 -10.44 23.08
C LEU A 468 -3.50 -9.32 23.66
N ARG A 469 -3.77 -8.88 24.88
CA ARG A 469 -2.92 -7.90 25.59
C ARG A 469 -1.52 -8.44 25.92
N THR A 470 -1.34 -9.77 26.07
CA THR A 470 -0.01 -10.37 26.28
C THR A 470 0.93 -10.23 25.09
N LEU A 471 0.40 -9.92 23.89
CA LEU A 471 1.17 -9.72 22.66
C LEU A 471 1.84 -8.34 22.57
N THR A 472 1.72 -7.50 23.59
CA THR A 472 2.33 -6.16 23.64
C THR A 472 3.80 -6.25 24.09
N ASP A 473 4.68 -5.68 23.26
CA ASP A 473 6.13 -5.57 23.52
C ASP A 473 6.50 -4.17 24.00
N HIS A 474 6.34 -3.93 25.30
CA HIS A 474 6.68 -2.63 25.91
C HIS A 474 8.18 -2.30 25.81
N ALA A 475 9.04 -3.33 25.74
CA ALA A 475 10.48 -3.13 25.60
C ALA A 475 10.84 -2.54 24.23
N MET A 476 10.19 -2.99 23.17
CA MET A 476 10.35 -2.41 21.82
C MET A 476 9.87 -0.95 21.81
N LEU A 477 8.68 -0.68 22.37
CA LEU A 477 8.07 0.64 22.34
C LEU A 477 8.86 1.69 23.13
N SER A 478 9.62 1.29 24.15
CA SER A 478 10.48 2.17 24.95
C SER A 478 11.93 2.22 24.45
N ASP A 479 12.33 1.40 23.49
CA ASP A 479 13.70 1.31 23.00
C ASP A 479 14.11 2.59 22.24
N PRO A 480 15.16 3.33 22.68
CA PRO A 480 15.59 4.57 22.03
C PRO A 480 15.94 4.44 20.55
N LYS A 481 16.30 3.22 20.09
CA LYS A 481 16.63 2.98 18.67
C LYS A 481 15.44 3.19 17.73
N PHE A 482 14.22 3.23 18.26
CA PHE A 482 12.99 3.48 17.51
C PHE A 482 12.36 4.86 17.80
N SER A 483 13.03 5.70 18.59
CA SER A 483 12.55 7.06 18.89
C SER A 483 12.75 8.01 17.72
N ASP A 484 12.02 9.12 17.72
CA ASP A 484 12.25 10.25 16.83
C ASP A 484 13.65 10.84 17.09
N PRO A 485 14.51 10.97 16.05
CA PRO A 485 15.83 11.56 16.20
C PRO A 485 15.85 13.09 16.07
N PHE A 486 14.74 13.77 15.75
CA PHE A 486 14.65 15.21 15.57
C PHE A 486 14.14 15.98 16.77
#